data_ef07329da577e64173d7ee5ece078dae
#
_entry.id   ef07329da577e64173d7ee5ece078dae
#
_cell.length_a   1.000
_cell.length_b   1.000
_cell.length_c   1.000
_cell.angle_alpha   90.00
_cell.angle_beta   90.00
_cell.angle_gamma   90.00
#
_symmetry.space_group_name_H-M   'P 1'
#
loop_
_entity.id
_entity.type
_entity.pdbx_description
1 polymer ?
#
loop_
_entity_poly.entity_id
_entity_poly.type
_entity_poly.pdbx_seq_one_letter_code
_entity_poly.pdbx_strand_id
1 'polypeptide(L)'
;MTQVSAIKVSIIVPVYNVELYLEKCLLSLVNQTLQDIEILVVNDGSKDNSQQIIEKFQKDYPDKIFGFIKENGGLSDARNFGIDRAKGQYLGFVDSDDYVSETMFEEMYGLAEKHQAEMAICNLQKVDENGTVTQKLTQLPGFPEKITLENNLSVFSDISYFACNKLFKKELFQNKRFKRGIHFEDIELIPQLLLNCNILAFTPNYHYQYLERQNSISKSHTTKGLDILRAVETVSEKFNQSRFSDRKKDLKGFQILEGVYTFLAYQAFVKDEGDFYKMSKELDRFIALNDLKIKDILEYKRFGKNYLLSLPLRKKIYYILGLFRLRRIVRLLTN
;
A
#
# COMPACT_ATOMS: atom_id res chain seq x y z
N MET A 1 -11.60 -31.31 25.97
CA MET A 1 -11.21 -30.93 24.62
C MET A 1 -11.14 -29.41 24.62
N THR A 2 -9.96 -28.82 24.69
CA THR A 2 -9.78 -27.39 24.51
C THR A 2 -10.21 -27.04 23.09
N GLN A 3 -11.25 -26.26 22.93
CA GLN A 3 -11.69 -25.72 21.67
C GLN A 3 -10.51 -24.89 21.14
N VAL A 4 -9.84 -25.35 20.09
CA VAL A 4 -8.81 -24.54 19.40
C VAL A 4 -9.55 -23.33 18.86
N SER A 5 -9.27 -22.14 19.42
CA SER A 5 -9.91 -20.92 18.95
C SER A 5 -9.53 -20.70 17.49
N ALA A 6 -10.49 -20.28 16.67
CA ALA A 6 -10.22 -20.00 15.28
C ALA A 6 -9.26 -18.79 15.17
N ILE A 7 -8.23 -18.89 14.34
CA ILE A 7 -7.29 -17.79 14.10
C ILE A 7 -8.07 -16.58 13.52
N LYS A 8 -8.00 -15.46 14.23
CA LYS A 8 -8.67 -14.21 13.84
C LYS A 8 -7.92 -13.50 12.70
N VAL A 9 -6.61 -13.32 12.88
CA VAL A 9 -5.78 -12.60 11.91
C VAL A 9 -4.52 -13.40 11.59
N SER A 10 -4.23 -13.56 10.30
CA SER A 10 -2.90 -13.97 9.82
C SER A 10 -2.14 -12.73 9.39
N ILE A 11 -0.99 -12.49 10.03
CA ILE A 11 -0.09 -11.37 9.71
C ILE A 11 1.04 -11.90 8.83
N ILE A 12 1.13 -11.41 7.61
CA ILE A 12 2.12 -11.85 6.62
C ILE A 12 3.28 -10.86 6.59
N VAL A 13 4.49 -11.35 6.86
CA VAL A 13 5.72 -10.55 6.92
C VAL A 13 6.70 -11.06 5.86
N PRO A 14 6.79 -10.41 4.69
CA PRO A 14 7.81 -10.74 3.68
C PRO A 14 9.17 -10.24 4.13
N VAL A 15 10.20 -11.10 4.05
CA VAL A 15 11.57 -10.80 4.53
C VAL A 15 12.58 -11.00 3.41
N TYR A 16 13.39 -9.97 3.12
CA TYR A 16 14.52 -10.07 2.21
C TYR A 16 15.63 -9.08 2.56
N ASN A 17 16.76 -9.58 3.10
CA ASN A 17 17.95 -8.81 3.47
C ASN A 17 17.63 -7.59 4.37
N VAL A 18 17.05 -7.84 5.55
CA VAL A 18 16.58 -6.81 6.51
C VAL A 18 17.00 -7.11 7.96
N GLU A 19 18.11 -7.80 8.17
CA GLU A 19 18.60 -8.22 9.50
C GLU A 19 18.62 -7.10 10.54
N LEU A 20 18.91 -5.84 10.13
CA LEU A 20 19.01 -4.69 11.02
C LEU A 20 17.66 -4.23 11.59
N TYR A 21 16.54 -4.58 10.95
CA TYR A 21 15.21 -4.04 11.27
C TYR A 21 14.24 -5.13 11.74
N LEU A 22 14.47 -6.38 11.31
CA LEU A 22 13.54 -7.50 11.47
C LEU A 22 13.18 -7.78 12.93
N GLU A 23 14.13 -7.67 13.86
CA GLU A 23 13.87 -7.92 15.29
C GLU A 23 12.82 -6.93 15.84
N LYS A 24 12.92 -5.64 15.52
CA LYS A 24 11.96 -4.61 15.93
C LYS A 24 10.58 -4.87 15.34
N CYS A 25 10.52 -5.24 14.07
CA CYS A 25 9.27 -5.64 13.40
C CYS A 25 8.60 -6.79 14.14
N LEU A 26 9.31 -7.92 14.32
CA LEU A 26 8.76 -9.12 14.96
C LEU A 26 8.37 -8.88 16.42
N LEU A 27 9.14 -8.09 17.19
CA LEU A 27 8.77 -7.70 18.56
C LEU A 27 7.44 -6.95 18.59
N SER A 28 7.19 -6.03 17.66
CA SER A 28 5.92 -5.31 17.58
C SER A 28 4.72 -6.20 17.29
N LEU A 29 4.95 -7.33 16.63
CA LEU A 29 3.91 -8.30 16.25
C LEU A 29 3.63 -9.33 17.35
N VAL A 30 4.65 -9.86 18.04
CA VAL A 30 4.44 -10.82 19.14
C VAL A 30 3.80 -10.16 20.36
N ASN A 31 3.97 -8.83 20.52
CA ASN A 31 3.39 -8.01 21.58
C ASN A 31 1.98 -7.48 21.26
N GLN A 32 1.35 -7.90 20.14
CA GLN A 32 -0.01 -7.49 19.86
C GLN A 32 -0.98 -7.93 20.95
N THR A 33 -1.88 -7.02 21.34
CA THR A 33 -2.92 -7.26 22.36
C THR A 33 -3.99 -8.23 21.86
N LEU A 34 -4.25 -8.28 20.55
CA LEU A 34 -5.14 -9.26 19.94
C LEU A 34 -4.59 -10.67 20.15
N GLN A 35 -5.40 -11.53 20.77
CA GLN A 35 -5.11 -12.96 20.86
C GLN A 35 -5.61 -13.71 19.60
N ASP A 36 -5.24 -14.97 19.45
CA ASP A 36 -5.64 -15.80 18.30
C ASP A 36 -5.15 -15.26 16.96
N ILE A 37 -3.88 -14.83 16.93
CA ILE A 37 -3.17 -14.41 15.72
C ILE A 37 -2.08 -15.41 15.34
N GLU A 38 -1.79 -15.51 14.05
CA GLU A 38 -0.58 -16.15 13.54
C GLU A 38 0.25 -15.15 12.73
N ILE A 39 1.57 -15.26 12.84
CA ILE A 39 2.53 -14.39 12.14
C ILE A 39 3.32 -15.26 11.18
N LEU A 40 3.07 -15.11 9.89
CA LEU A 40 3.68 -15.89 8.81
C LEU A 40 4.88 -15.10 8.27
N VAL A 41 6.07 -15.46 8.73
CA VAL A 41 7.32 -14.80 8.34
C VAL A 41 7.93 -15.53 7.15
N VAL A 42 7.91 -14.91 5.98
CA VAL A 42 8.32 -15.52 4.71
C VAL A 42 9.67 -14.96 4.28
N ASN A 43 10.74 -15.73 4.52
CA ASN A 43 12.08 -15.40 4.03
C ASN A 43 12.18 -15.71 2.54
N ASP A 44 12.27 -14.67 1.73
CA ASP A 44 12.38 -14.72 0.27
C ASP A 44 13.83 -14.88 -0.20
N GLY A 45 14.59 -15.80 0.43
CA GLY A 45 15.96 -16.13 0.07
C GLY A 45 16.98 -15.08 0.49
N SER A 46 16.86 -14.51 1.69
CA SER A 46 17.85 -13.59 2.27
C SER A 46 19.22 -14.22 2.38
N LYS A 47 20.25 -13.38 2.19
CA LYS A 47 21.67 -13.77 2.29
C LYS A 47 22.36 -13.22 3.54
N ASP A 48 21.65 -12.39 4.31
CA ASP A 48 22.07 -11.85 5.60
C ASP A 48 21.59 -12.74 6.78
N ASN A 49 21.69 -12.26 8.01
CA ASN A 49 21.29 -13.01 9.21
C ASN A 49 19.77 -13.01 9.46
N SER A 50 18.94 -12.57 8.51
CA SER A 50 17.48 -12.55 8.70
C SER A 50 16.90 -13.92 9.04
N GLN A 51 17.47 -15.02 8.48
CA GLN A 51 17.00 -16.37 8.77
C GLN A 51 17.24 -16.78 10.22
N GLN A 52 18.41 -16.46 10.78
CA GLN A 52 18.74 -16.75 12.19
C GLN A 52 17.82 -16.00 13.16
N ILE A 53 17.43 -14.76 12.81
CA ILE A 53 16.47 -13.97 13.59
C ILE A 53 15.10 -14.65 13.57
N ILE A 54 14.63 -15.09 12.40
CA ILE A 54 13.35 -15.81 12.27
C ILE A 54 13.35 -17.08 13.12
N GLU A 55 14.39 -17.89 13.05
CA GLU A 55 14.52 -19.14 13.82
C GLU A 55 14.52 -18.90 15.34
N LYS A 56 15.21 -17.83 15.79
CA LYS A 56 15.18 -17.39 17.20
C LYS A 56 13.75 -17.07 17.63
N PHE A 57 13.05 -16.22 16.89
CA PHE A 57 11.68 -15.82 17.22
C PHE A 57 10.69 -16.98 17.14
N GLN A 58 10.84 -17.90 16.19
CA GLN A 58 10.02 -19.10 16.10
C GLN A 58 10.21 -20.03 17.30
N LYS A 59 11.44 -20.13 17.83
CA LYS A 59 11.74 -20.87 19.05
C LYS A 59 11.16 -20.20 20.28
N ASP A 60 11.25 -18.89 20.38
CA ASP A 60 10.80 -18.11 21.53
C ASP A 60 9.28 -17.96 21.58
N TYR A 61 8.61 -17.97 20.40
CA TYR A 61 7.15 -17.78 20.25
C TYR A 61 6.53 -18.83 19.31
N PRO A 62 6.62 -20.13 19.65
CA PRO A 62 6.24 -21.24 18.76
C PRO A 62 4.76 -21.27 18.39
N ASP A 63 3.88 -20.70 19.22
CA ASP A 63 2.44 -20.66 18.99
C ASP A 63 1.99 -19.43 18.13
N LYS A 64 2.89 -18.46 17.92
CA LYS A 64 2.58 -17.22 17.19
C LYS A 64 3.38 -17.09 15.89
N ILE A 65 4.68 -17.45 15.88
CA ILE A 65 5.59 -17.24 14.74
C ILE A 65 5.74 -18.53 13.93
N PHE A 66 5.45 -18.43 12.65
CA PHE A 66 5.63 -19.51 11.67
C PHE A 66 6.57 -19.00 10.56
N GLY A 67 7.84 -19.42 10.64
CA GLY A 67 8.90 -19.08 9.69
C GLY A 67 8.89 -20.00 8.48
N PHE A 68 9.03 -19.43 7.30
CA PHE A 68 9.16 -20.14 6.03
C PHE A 68 10.34 -19.58 5.25
N ILE A 69 11.04 -20.44 4.52
CA ILE A 69 12.10 -20.06 3.60
C ILE A 69 11.75 -20.53 2.19
N LYS A 70 12.01 -19.68 1.19
CA LYS A 70 11.81 -20.00 -0.22
C LYS A 70 12.88 -19.34 -1.09
N GLU A 71 13.00 -19.80 -2.33
CA GLU A 71 13.82 -19.12 -3.33
C GLU A 71 13.29 -17.72 -3.59
N ASN A 72 14.20 -16.75 -3.86
CA ASN A 72 13.83 -15.38 -4.11
C ASN A 72 12.90 -15.25 -5.33
N GLY A 73 11.69 -14.74 -5.11
CA GLY A 73 10.67 -14.48 -6.11
C GLY A 73 10.13 -13.06 -6.05
N GLY A 74 10.65 -12.23 -5.13
CA GLY A 74 10.25 -10.85 -4.89
C GLY A 74 9.06 -10.69 -3.96
N LEU A 75 8.77 -9.43 -3.60
CA LEU A 75 7.79 -9.03 -2.58
C LEU A 75 6.39 -9.65 -2.80
N SER A 76 5.87 -9.55 -4.03
CA SER A 76 4.57 -10.13 -4.41
C SER A 76 4.53 -11.64 -4.20
N ASP A 77 5.61 -12.35 -4.53
CA ASP A 77 5.69 -13.78 -4.39
C ASP A 77 5.73 -14.21 -2.92
N ALA A 78 6.49 -13.51 -2.09
CA ALA A 78 6.54 -13.74 -0.65
C ALA A 78 5.19 -13.48 0.03
N ARG A 79 4.50 -12.38 -0.32
CA ARG A 79 3.14 -12.10 0.17
C ARG A 79 2.14 -13.18 -0.26
N ASN A 80 2.16 -13.60 -1.51
CA ASN A 80 1.29 -14.67 -2.03
C ASN A 80 1.54 -16.00 -1.33
N PHE A 81 2.80 -16.33 -1.07
CA PHE A 81 3.16 -17.53 -0.32
C PHE A 81 2.55 -17.54 1.09
N GLY A 82 2.55 -16.38 1.76
CA GLY A 82 1.88 -16.20 3.05
C GLY A 82 0.36 -16.31 2.95
N ILE A 83 -0.26 -15.67 1.94
CA ILE A 83 -1.73 -15.74 1.70
C ILE A 83 -2.18 -17.20 1.55
N ASP A 84 -1.43 -18.02 0.80
CA ASP A 84 -1.78 -19.43 0.54
C ASP A 84 -1.73 -20.30 1.82
N ARG A 85 -1.02 -19.86 2.86
CA ARG A 85 -0.86 -20.57 4.15
C ARG A 85 -1.66 -19.99 5.29
N ALA A 86 -2.19 -18.81 5.11
CA ALA A 86 -2.95 -18.10 6.12
C ALA A 86 -4.21 -18.87 6.53
N LYS A 87 -4.46 -18.97 7.85
CA LYS A 87 -5.63 -19.64 8.44
C LYS A 87 -6.62 -18.63 9.03
N GLY A 88 -6.19 -17.39 9.24
CA GLY A 88 -6.98 -16.33 9.85
C GLY A 88 -8.19 -15.93 9.03
N GLN A 89 -9.21 -15.44 9.70
CA GLN A 89 -10.41 -14.85 9.09
C GLN A 89 -10.07 -13.59 8.31
N TYR A 90 -9.10 -12.82 8.81
CA TYR A 90 -8.57 -11.63 8.17
C TYR A 90 -7.07 -11.79 7.90
N LEU A 91 -6.59 -11.05 6.87
CA LEU A 91 -5.18 -10.96 6.50
C LEU A 91 -4.66 -9.55 6.73
N GLY A 92 -3.53 -9.43 7.43
CA GLY A 92 -2.73 -8.23 7.55
C GLY A 92 -1.36 -8.40 6.89
N PHE A 93 -0.77 -7.31 6.43
CA PHE A 93 0.58 -7.30 5.86
C PHE A 93 1.44 -6.30 6.64
N VAL A 94 2.64 -6.69 7.00
CA VAL A 94 3.62 -5.81 7.64
C VAL A 94 4.96 -5.98 6.94
N ASP A 95 5.51 -4.88 6.43
CA ASP A 95 6.82 -4.91 5.81
C ASP A 95 7.90 -5.08 6.89
N SER A 96 8.88 -5.92 6.65
CA SER A 96 9.83 -6.41 7.67
C SER A 96 10.83 -5.38 8.17
N ASP A 97 10.86 -4.20 7.58
CA ASP A 97 11.63 -3.03 8.03
C ASP A 97 10.80 -2.01 8.82
N ASP A 98 9.47 -2.23 8.93
CA ASP A 98 8.53 -1.37 9.64
C ASP A 98 8.10 -1.99 10.99
N TYR A 99 7.31 -1.27 11.77
CA TYR A 99 6.72 -1.79 13.00
C TYR A 99 5.35 -1.17 13.27
N VAL A 100 4.60 -1.78 14.19
CA VAL A 100 3.21 -1.38 14.45
C VAL A 100 2.97 -1.13 15.93
N SER A 101 1.92 -0.39 16.28
CA SER A 101 1.49 -0.26 17.68
C SER A 101 0.91 -1.58 18.19
N GLU A 102 1.03 -1.84 19.48
CA GLU A 102 0.58 -3.08 20.11
C GLU A 102 -0.93 -3.35 19.95
N THR A 103 -1.73 -2.31 19.73
CA THR A 103 -3.19 -2.38 19.62
C THR A 103 -3.71 -2.36 18.19
N MET A 104 -2.83 -2.34 17.16
CA MET A 104 -3.24 -2.19 15.77
C MET A 104 -4.25 -3.26 15.33
N PHE A 105 -3.89 -4.53 15.51
CA PHE A 105 -4.73 -5.63 15.04
C PHE A 105 -5.97 -5.84 15.89
N GLU A 106 -5.91 -5.56 17.19
CA GLU A 106 -7.09 -5.61 18.07
C GLU A 106 -8.14 -4.58 17.65
N GLU A 107 -7.73 -3.31 17.45
CA GLU A 107 -8.64 -2.25 17.06
C GLU A 107 -9.21 -2.48 15.66
N MET A 108 -8.35 -2.80 14.68
CA MET A 108 -8.81 -3.03 13.31
C MET A 108 -9.72 -4.25 13.18
N TYR A 109 -9.41 -5.35 13.87
CA TYR A 109 -10.25 -6.54 13.91
C TYR A 109 -11.58 -6.25 14.61
N GLY A 110 -11.54 -5.60 15.77
CA GLY A 110 -12.75 -5.22 16.52
C GLY A 110 -13.71 -4.35 15.70
N LEU A 111 -13.18 -3.36 14.97
CA LEU A 111 -13.98 -2.52 14.06
C LEU A 111 -14.51 -3.29 12.85
N ALA A 112 -13.69 -4.17 12.27
CA ALA A 112 -14.12 -5.00 11.15
C ALA A 112 -15.28 -5.92 11.55
N GLU A 113 -15.19 -6.59 12.71
CA GLU A 113 -16.25 -7.44 13.24
C GLU A 113 -17.50 -6.64 13.63
N LYS A 114 -17.32 -5.52 14.37
CA LYS A 114 -18.42 -4.62 14.78
C LYS A 114 -19.28 -4.17 13.61
N HIS A 115 -18.65 -3.88 12.49
CA HIS A 115 -19.34 -3.33 11.31
C HIS A 115 -19.54 -4.37 10.19
N GLN A 116 -19.10 -5.62 10.38
CA GLN A 116 -19.08 -6.66 9.35
C GLN A 116 -18.39 -6.17 8.07
N ALA A 117 -17.24 -5.51 8.25
CA ALA A 117 -16.49 -4.89 7.18
C ALA A 117 -15.57 -5.91 6.50
N GLU A 118 -15.49 -5.83 5.17
CA GLU A 118 -14.56 -6.64 4.40
C GLU A 118 -13.12 -6.11 4.42
N MET A 119 -12.96 -4.82 4.75
CA MET A 119 -11.65 -4.18 4.89
C MET A 119 -11.67 -3.17 6.04
N ALA A 120 -10.64 -3.18 6.89
CA ALA A 120 -10.41 -2.12 7.87
C ALA A 120 -9.14 -1.35 7.51
N ILE A 121 -9.13 -0.04 7.79
CA ILE A 121 -8.07 0.89 7.40
C ILE A 121 -7.66 1.69 8.64
N CYS A 122 -6.34 1.84 8.87
CA CYS A 122 -5.80 2.77 9.85
C CYS A 122 -4.91 3.83 9.17
N ASN A 123 -4.59 4.89 9.91
CA ASN A 123 -3.57 5.82 9.47
C ASN A 123 -2.17 5.25 9.70
N LEU A 124 -1.21 5.81 8.97
CA LEU A 124 0.21 5.50 9.14
C LEU A 124 1.02 6.79 9.29
N GLN A 125 2.20 6.66 9.86
CA GLN A 125 3.14 7.75 9.97
C GLN A 125 4.55 7.30 9.62
N LYS A 126 5.32 8.21 9.05
CA LYS A 126 6.74 7.99 8.81
C LYS A 126 7.53 8.33 10.04
N VAL A 127 8.53 7.51 10.32
CA VAL A 127 9.44 7.68 11.46
C VAL A 127 10.89 7.55 10.98
N ASP A 128 11.79 8.28 11.63
CA ASP A 128 13.22 8.11 11.44
C ASP A 128 13.76 6.90 12.25
N GLU A 129 15.05 6.63 12.13
CA GLU A 129 15.72 5.52 12.83
C GLU A 129 15.67 5.67 14.37
N ASN A 130 15.45 6.88 14.89
CA ASN A 130 15.28 7.16 16.33
C ASN A 130 13.80 7.00 16.78
N GLY A 131 12.87 6.71 15.87
CA GLY A 131 11.45 6.61 16.14
C GLY A 131 10.72 7.96 16.17
N THR A 132 11.39 9.06 15.76
CA THR A 132 10.75 10.38 15.68
C THR A 132 9.83 10.46 14.49
N VAL A 133 8.59 10.93 14.69
CA VAL A 133 7.61 11.09 13.62
C VAL A 133 8.02 12.23 12.69
N THR A 134 8.30 11.92 11.43
CA THR A 134 8.68 12.88 10.38
C THR A 134 7.47 13.35 9.57
N GLN A 135 6.49 12.47 9.35
CA GLN A 135 5.27 12.79 8.59
C GLN A 135 4.10 11.92 9.02
N LYS A 136 2.93 12.53 9.17
CA LYS A 136 1.65 11.82 9.33
C LYS A 136 0.95 11.66 7.98
N LEU A 137 0.48 10.44 7.68
CA LEU A 137 -0.21 10.08 6.45
C LEU A 137 -1.65 9.65 6.77
N THR A 138 -2.54 10.64 6.87
CA THR A 138 -3.96 10.44 7.15
C THR A 138 -4.66 9.85 5.92
N GLN A 139 -5.41 8.77 6.10
CA GLN A 139 -6.04 8.02 5.01
C GLN A 139 -7.45 8.52 4.68
N LEU A 140 -8.28 8.74 5.70
CA LEU A 140 -9.71 9.05 5.54
C LEU A 140 -10.11 10.20 6.49
N PRO A 141 -9.61 11.44 6.26
CA PRO A 141 -9.88 12.57 7.14
C PRO A 141 -11.38 12.90 7.18
N GLY A 142 -11.96 12.88 8.39
CA GLY A 142 -13.37 13.22 8.61
C GLY A 142 -14.38 12.12 8.28
N PHE A 143 -13.92 10.93 7.90
CA PHE A 143 -14.80 9.77 7.71
C PHE A 143 -15.16 9.11 9.04
N PRO A 144 -16.37 8.51 9.16
CA PRO A 144 -16.78 7.74 10.32
C PRO A 144 -16.11 6.37 10.37
N GLU A 145 -16.23 5.66 11.50
CA GLU A 145 -15.73 4.29 11.67
C GLU A 145 -16.30 3.30 10.63
N LYS A 146 -17.58 3.45 10.27
CA LYS A 146 -18.27 2.62 9.27
C LYS A 146 -18.48 3.41 8.00
N ILE A 147 -18.00 2.89 6.89
CA ILE A 147 -18.11 3.50 5.57
C ILE A 147 -18.80 2.51 4.63
N THR A 148 -20.00 2.83 4.17
CA THR A 148 -20.68 2.08 3.10
C THR A 148 -20.12 2.57 1.77
N LEU A 149 -19.45 1.70 1.02
CA LEU A 149 -18.71 2.07 -0.18
C LEU A 149 -19.63 2.61 -1.28
N GLU A 150 -20.84 2.06 -1.43
CA GLU A 150 -21.84 2.52 -2.39
C GLU A 150 -22.12 4.03 -2.27
N ASN A 151 -22.21 4.53 -1.05
CA ASN A 151 -22.50 5.94 -0.77
C ASN A 151 -21.23 6.82 -0.76
N ASN A 152 -20.06 6.21 -0.67
CA ASN A 152 -18.78 6.91 -0.43
C ASN A 152 -17.69 6.43 -1.40
N LEU A 153 -18.02 6.25 -2.69
CA LEU A 153 -17.05 5.72 -3.65
C LEU A 153 -15.86 6.65 -3.91
N SER A 154 -15.92 7.92 -3.48
CA SER A 154 -14.75 8.80 -3.46
C SER A 154 -13.57 8.23 -2.66
N VAL A 155 -13.82 7.29 -1.72
CA VAL A 155 -12.76 6.53 -1.05
C VAL A 155 -11.87 5.84 -2.07
N PHE A 156 -12.44 5.28 -3.15
CA PHE A 156 -11.69 4.64 -4.24
C PHE A 156 -10.73 5.62 -4.96
N SER A 157 -11.06 6.88 -5.07
CA SER A 157 -10.19 7.88 -5.73
C SER A 157 -9.23 8.60 -4.78
N ASP A 158 -9.43 8.46 -3.46
CA ASP A 158 -8.80 9.38 -2.50
C ASP A 158 -7.82 8.69 -1.53
N ILE A 159 -7.95 7.39 -1.25
CA ILE A 159 -7.04 6.70 -0.31
C ILE A 159 -5.69 6.37 -0.95
N SER A 160 -4.69 6.11 -0.11
CA SER A 160 -3.44 5.49 -0.55
C SER A 160 -3.56 3.97 -0.50
N TYR A 161 -3.01 3.28 -1.48
CA TYR A 161 -3.21 1.85 -1.68
C TYR A 161 -2.16 0.97 -0.99
N PHE A 162 -1.46 1.46 0.03
CA PHE A 162 -0.56 0.61 0.83
C PHE A 162 -1.30 -0.61 1.38
N ALA A 163 -0.69 -1.80 1.27
CA ALA A 163 -1.25 -3.02 1.86
C ALA A 163 -1.10 -3.02 3.38
N CYS A 164 -0.04 -2.43 3.90
CA CYS A 164 0.44 -2.55 5.27
C CYS A 164 -0.44 -1.86 6.34
N ASN A 165 -1.24 -0.87 5.97
CA ASN A 165 -2.15 -0.17 6.89
C ASN A 165 -3.60 -0.63 6.75
N LYS A 166 -3.80 -1.82 6.21
CA LYS A 166 -5.12 -2.40 5.98
C LYS A 166 -5.22 -3.81 6.52
N LEU A 167 -6.40 -4.16 6.99
CA LEU A 167 -6.79 -5.51 7.36
C LEU A 167 -7.88 -5.96 6.39
N PHE A 168 -7.74 -7.13 5.80
CA PHE A 168 -8.59 -7.61 4.71
C PHE A 168 -9.29 -8.89 5.13
N LYS A 169 -10.59 -9.00 4.87
CA LYS A 169 -11.28 -10.28 4.98
C LYS A 169 -10.66 -11.26 4.00
N LYS A 170 -10.29 -12.46 4.46
CA LYS A 170 -9.53 -13.45 3.66
C LYS A 170 -10.22 -13.82 2.35
N GLU A 171 -11.55 -13.84 2.34
CA GLU A 171 -12.33 -14.15 1.15
C GLU A 171 -12.08 -13.21 -0.03
N LEU A 172 -11.65 -11.96 0.21
CA LEU A 172 -11.27 -11.02 -0.85
C LEU A 172 -10.13 -11.56 -1.71
N PHE A 173 -9.29 -12.44 -1.16
CA PHE A 173 -8.15 -13.06 -1.86
C PHE A 173 -8.47 -14.41 -2.49
N GLN A 174 -9.70 -14.89 -2.50
CA GLN A 174 -10.06 -16.22 -3.02
C GLN A 174 -9.50 -16.48 -4.44
N ASN A 175 -9.62 -15.49 -5.34
CA ASN A 175 -9.13 -15.57 -6.72
C ASN A 175 -8.22 -14.38 -7.08
N LYS A 176 -7.58 -13.78 -6.09
CA LYS A 176 -6.74 -12.61 -6.28
C LYS A 176 -5.42 -12.77 -5.56
N ARG A 177 -4.34 -12.37 -6.24
CA ARG A 177 -2.97 -12.40 -5.71
C ARG A 177 -2.22 -11.17 -6.18
N PHE A 178 -1.20 -10.77 -5.43
CA PHE A 178 -0.25 -9.76 -5.89
C PHE A 178 0.43 -10.21 -7.17
N LYS A 179 0.47 -9.35 -8.17
CA LYS A 179 1.10 -9.65 -9.46
C LYS A 179 2.61 -9.72 -9.29
N ARG A 180 3.21 -10.86 -9.67
CA ARG A 180 4.66 -11.07 -9.58
C ARG A 180 5.40 -10.25 -10.63
N GLY A 181 6.63 -9.82 -10.30
CA GLY A 181 7.54 -9.19 -11.25
C GLY A 181 7.22 -7.74 -11.62
N ILE A 182 6.27 -7.11 -10.94
CA ILE A 182 5.97 -5.68 -11.11
C ILE A 182 6.31 -4.90 -9.84
N HIS A 183 6.54 -3.60 -10.02
CA HIS A 183 6.54 -2.63 -8.93
C HIS A 183 5.14 -2.04 -8.77
N PHE A 184 4.80 -1.54 -7.57
CA PHE A 184 3.47 -0.98 -7.27
C PHE A 184 2.34 -2.02 -7.40
N GLU A 185 2.62 -3.24 -6.98
CA GLU A 185 1.69 -4.35 -6.93
C GLU A 185 0.47 -4.08 -6.04
N ASP A 186 0.62 -3.20 -5.06
CA ASP A 186 -0.43 -2.71 -4.19
C ASP A 186 -1.41 -1.77 -4.93
N ILE A 187 -0.92 -0.86 -5.78
CA ILE A 187 -1.77 -0.03 -6.66
C ILE A 187 -2.54 -0.90 -7.66
N GLU A 188 -1.99 -2.05 -8.05
CA GLU A 188 -2.67 -2.97 -8.96
C GLU A 188 -3.75 -3.80 -8.24
N LEU A 189 -3.46 -4.35 -7.05
CA LEU A 189 -4.35 -5.31 -6.39
C LEU A 189 -5.37 -4.66 -5.44
N ILE A 190 -4.92 -3.75 -4.55
CA ILE A 190 -5.77 -3.26 -3.45
C ILE A 190 -7.02 -2.54 -3.96
N PRO A 191 -6.99 -1.71 -5.03
CA PRO A 191 -8.21 -1.14 -5.61
C PRO A 191 -9.21 -2.20 -6.07
N GLN A 192 -8.72 -3.31 -6.64
CA GLN A 192 -9.58 -4.41 -7.10
C GLN A 192 -10.25 -5.14 -5.91
N LEU A 193 -9.55 -5.27 -4.76
CA LEU A 193 -10.14 -5.80 -3.54
C LEU A 193 -11.20 -4.85 -3.01
N LEU A 194 -10.91 -3.54 -2.99
CA LEU A 194 -11.83 -2.50 -2.54
C LEU A 194 -13.15 -2.52 -3.32
N LEU A 195 -13.12 -2.68 -4.66
CA LEU A 195 -14.33 -2.77 -5.49
C LEU A 195 -15.26 -3.93 -5.13
N ASN A 196 -14.75 -4.95 -4.41
CA ASN A 196 -15.54 -6.08 -3.92
C ASN A 196 -16.06 -5.89 -2.48
N CYS A 197 -15.70 -4.79 -1.81
CA CYS A 197 -16.18 -4.47 -0.48
C CYS A 197 -17.53 -3.76 -0.52
N ASN A 198 -18.40 -4.03 0.45
CA ASN A 198 -19.62 -3.26 0.71
C ASN A 198 -19.37 -2.25 1.83
N ILE A 199 -18.67 -2.67 2.87
CA ILE A 199 -18.44 -1.91 4.09
C ILE A 199 -16.94 -1.88 4.36
N LEU A 200 -16.44 -0.68 4.66
CA LEU A 200 -15.10 -0.47 5.18
C LEU A 200 -15.21 -0.03 6.64
N ALA A 201 -14.27 -0.47 7.46
CA ALA A 201 -14.05 0.06 8.79
C ALA A 201 -12.83 1.00 8.79
N PHE A 202 -12.87 2.05 9.59
CA PHE A 202 -11.77 3.01 9.67
C PHE A 202 -11.49 3.42 11.11
N THR A 203 -10.21 3.45 11.48
CA THR A 203 -9.72 4.10 12.69
C THR A 203 -8.82 5.28 12.36
N PRO A 204 -8.99 6.45 13.02
CA PRO A 204 -8.12 7.60 12.81
C PRO A 204 -6.75 7.46 13.48
N ASN A 205 -6.49 6.36 14.20
CA ASN A 205 -5.25 6.13 14.92
C ASN A 205 -4.09 5.81 13.95
N TYR A 206 -2.87 6.25 14.33
CA TYR A 206 -1.64 6.05 13.55
C TYR A 206 -0.92 4.80 14.04
N HIS A 207 -1.43 3.64 13.63
CA HIS A 207 -0.94 2.35 14.10
C HIS A 207 0.31 1.87 13.38
N TYR A 208 0.50 2.21 12.12
CA TYR A 208 1.60 1.74 11.30
C TYR A 208 2.74 2.77 11.27
N GLN A 209 3.95 2.31 11.62
CA GLN A 209 5.18 3.11 11.67
C GLN A 209 6.07 2.75 10.49
N TYR A 210 6.01 3.58 9.44
CA TYR A 210 6.83 3.42 8.25
C TYR A 210 8.24 3.98 8.50
N LEU A 211 9.27 3.12 8.49
CA LEU A 211 10.64 3.52 8.75
C LEU A 211 11.30 4.15 7.51
N GLU A 212 11.69 5.41 7.60
CA GLU A 212 12.46 6.09 6.55
C GLU A 212 13.96 5.73 6.65
N ARG A 213 14.41 4.74 5.88
CA ARG A 213 15.81 4.33 5.81
C ARG A 213 16.48 4.77 4.51
N GLN A 214 17.83 4.92 4.53
CA GLN A 214 18.59 5.42 3.36
C GLN A 214 18.54 4.46 2.17
N ASN A 215 18.53 3.15 2.39
CA ASN A 215 18.63 2.09 1.37
C ASN A 215 17.29 1.43 1.02
N SER A 216 16.17 2.14 1.14
CA SER A 216 14.85 1.61 0.77
C SER A 216 14.75 1.35 -0.75
N ILE A 217 14.10 0.24 -1.13
CA ILE A 217 13.78 -0.11 -2.54
C ILE A 217 13.01 1.03 -3.22
N SER A 218 12.19 1.75 -2.46
CA SER A 218 11.43 2.91 -2.95
C SER A 218 12.30 4.10 -3.40
N LYS A 219 13.62 4.10 -3.14
CA LYS A 219 14.57 5.14 -3.57
C LYS A 219 15.26 4.85 -4.90
N SER A 220 15.08 3.67 -5.50
CA SER A 220 15.62 3.33 -6.82
C SER A 220 14.58 3.67 -7.90
N HIS A 221 14.75 4.82 -8.56
CA HIS A 221 13.81 5.34 -9.56
C HIS A 221 14.35 5.12 -10.97
N THR A 222 13.66 4.26 -11.75
CA THR A 222 13.97 3.89 -13.13
C THR A 222 12.68 3.78 -13.94
N THR A 223 12.74 3.26 -15.17
CA THR A 223 11.54 2.92 -15.97
C THR A 223 10.57 1.94 -15.30
N LYS A 224 10.93 1.32 -14.17
CA LYS A 224 10.02 0.52 -13.34
C LYS A 224 8.79 1.32 -12.86
N GLY A 225 8.90 2.64 -12.76
CA GLY A 225 7.75 3.52 -12.52
C GLY A 225 6.65 3.45 -13.58
N LEU A 226 6.91 2.92 -14.78
CA LEU A 226 5.89 2.67 -15.79
C LEU A 226 4.86 1.61 -15.33
N ASP A 227 5.20 0.78 -14.35
CA ASP A 227 4.26 -0.18 -13.79
C ASP A 227 3.10 0.51 -13.06
N ILE A 228 3.26 1.76 -12.58
CA ILE A 228 2.15 2.56 -12.05
C ILE A 228 1.06 2.75 -13.11
N LEU A 229 1.43 3.17 -14.33
CA LEU A 229 0.46 3.40 -15.40
C LEU A 229 -0.24 2.10 -15.81
N ARG A 230 0.52 1.00 -15.92
CA ARG A 230 -0.03 -0.34 -16.22
C ARG A 230 -0.98 -0.84 -15.14
N ALA A 231 -0.63 -0.62 -13.86
CA ALA A 231 -1.49 -0.95 -12.74
C ALA A 231 -2.81 -0.18 -12.80
N VAL A 232 -2.75 1.14 -13.07
CA VAL A 232 -3.94 1.99 -13.20
C VAL A 232 -4.80 1.58 -14.40
N GLU A 233 -4.20 1.19 -15.53
CA GLU A 233 -4.92 0.66 -16.70
C GLU A 233 -5.66 -0.64 -16.33
N THR A 234 -4.98 -1.61 -15.70
CA THR A 234 -5.59 -2.87 -15.23
C THR A 234 -6.77 -2.61 -14.29
N VAL A 235 -6.58 -1.72 -13.32
CA VAL A 235 -7.65 -1.36 -12.38
C VAL A 235 -8.81 -0.65 -13.07
N SER A 236 -8.53 0.22 -14.05
CA SER A 236 -9.57 0.91 -14.83
C SER A 236 -10.45 -0.09 -15.61
N GLU A 237 -9.86 -1.13 -16.19
CA GLU A 237 -10.60 -2.21 -16.85
C GLU A 237 -11.50 -2.95 -15.84
N LYS A 238 -10.97 -3.30 -14.66
CA LYS A 238 -11.73 -3.98 -13.60
C LYS A 238 -12.84 -3.09 -13.02
N PHE A 239 -12.60 -1.80 -12.88
CA PHE A 239 -13.62 -0.83 -12.49
C PHE A 239 -14.77 -0.79 -13.50
N ASN A 240 -14.48 -0.74 -14.80
CA ASN A 240 -15.49 -0.75 -15.87
C ASN A 240 -16.30 -2.06 -15.95
N GLN A 241 -15.78 -3.16 -15.38
CA GLN A 241 -16.47 -4.45 -15.25
C GLN A 241 -17.18 -4.62 -13.89
N SER A 242 -17.01 -3.69 -12.95
CA SER A 242 -17.57 -3.75 -11.61
C SER A 242 -18.99 -3.16 -11.56
N ARG A 243 -19.66 -3.34 -10.41
CA ARG A 243 -20.94 -2.70 -10.11
C ARG A 243 -20.89 -1.16 -10.10
N PHE A 244 -19.70 -0.57 -10.10
CA PHE A 244 -19.48 0.88 -10.09
C PHE A 244 -19.14 1.45 -11.47
N SER A 245 -19.35 0.70 -12.53
CA SER A 245 -18.97 1.06 -13.90
C SER A 245 -19.56 2.38 -14.42
N ASP A 246 -20.68 2.83 -13.87
CA ASP A 246 -21.32 4.12 -14.15
C ASP A 246 -20.68 5.31 -13.39
N ARG A 247 -19.94 5.04 -12.33
CA ARG A 247 -19.31 6.05 -11.45
C ARG A 247 -18.01 6.62 -12.04
N LYS A 248 -18.07 7.11 -13.29
CA LYS A 248 -16.90 7.56 -14.06
C LYS A 248 -16.08 8.67 -13.41
N LYS A 249 -16.72 9.51 -12.56
CA LYS A 249 -16.01 10.56 -11.81
C LYS A 249 -15.00 9.97 -10.83
N ASP A 250 -15.38 8.90 -10.13
CA ASP A 250 -14.52 8.25 -9.13
C ASP A 250 -13.36 7.52 -9.82
N LEU A 251 -13.63 6.84 -10.96
CA LEU A 251 -12.57 6.27 -11.80
C LEU A 251 -11.58 7.35 -12.27
N LYS A 252 -12.08 8.47 -12.79
CA LYS A 252 -11.24 9.58 -13.24
C LYS A 252 -10.38 10.15 -12.11
N GLY A 253 -10.95 10.26 -10.90
CA GLY A 253 -10.20 10.66 -9.70
C GLY A 253 -9.03 9.73 -9.40
N PHE A 254 -9.26 8.42 -9.43
CA PHE A 254 -8.22 7.40 -9.27
C PHE A 254 -7.13 7.50 -10.33
N GLN A 255 -7.52 7.61 -11.61
CA GLN A 255 -6.57 7.78 -12.72
C GLN A 255 -5.72 9.05 -12.58
N ILE A 256 -6.30 10.14 -12.07
CA ILE A 256 -5.57 11.39 -11.82
C ILE A 256 -4.63 11.21 -10.62
N LEU A 257 -5.10 10.67 -9.50
CA LEU A 257 -4.25 10.54 -8.30
C LEU A 257 -3.08 9.60 -8.55
N GLU A 258 -3.36 8.38 -8.99
CA GLU A 258 -2.31 7.35 -9.14
C GLU A 258 -1.60 7.46 -10.50
N GLY A 259 -2.34 7.59 -11.59
CA GLY A 259 -1.75 7.62 -12.95
C GLY A 259 -1.03 8.93 -13.28
N VAL A 260 -1.43 10.05 -12.67
CA VAL A 260 -0.76 11.32 -12.94
C VAL A 260 0.09 11.78 -11.75
N TYR A 261 -0.50 12.01 -10.59
CA TYR A 261 0.23 12.63 -9.47
C TYR A 261 1.24 11.69 -8.81
N THR A 262 0.89 10.42 -8.56
CA THR A 262 1.81 9.42 -8.01
C THR A 262 2.91 9.10 -9.02
N PHE A 263 2.58 9.00 -10.31
CA PHE A 263 3.56 8.81 -11.38
C PHE A 263 4.56 9.99 -11.48
N LEU A 264 4.08 11.23 -11.50
CA LEU A 264 4.94 12.43 -11.51
C LEU A 264 5.81 12.50 -10.25
N ALA A 265 5.27 12.12 -9.07
CA ALA A 265 6.05 12.06 -7.84
C ALA A 265 7.22 11.09 -7.94
N TYR A 266 7.01 9.93 -8.55
CA TYR A 266 8.07 8.95 -8.79
C TYR A 266 9.07 9.45 -9.84
N GLN A 267 8.58 9.97 -10.97
CA GLN A 267 9.40 10.45 -12.07
C GLN A 267 10.38 11.57 -11.65
N ALA A 268 10.00 12.39 -10.67
CA ALA A 268 10.84 13.47 -10.14
C ALA A 268 12.23 13.00 -9.65
N PHE A 269 12.36 11.73 -9.29
CA PHE A 269 13.60 11.15 -8.78
C PHE A 269 14.35 10.29 -9.80
N VAL A 270 13.85 10.16 -11.03
CA VAL A 270 14.52 9.41 -12.11
C VAL A 270 15.74 10.20 -12.59
N LYS A 271 16.94 9.64 -12.40
CA LYS A 271 18.22 10.31 -12.74
C LYS A 271 18.58 10.17 -14.22
N ASP A 272 18.33 9.02 -14.82
CA ASP A 272 18.63 8.80 -16.24
C ASP A 272 17.74 9.66 -17.14
N GLU A 273 18.36 10.37 -18.08
CA GLU A 273 17.66 11.31 -18.95
C GLU A 273 16.76 10.58 -19.98
N GLY A 274 17.25 9.47 -20.53
CA GLY A 274 16.51 8.66 -21.49
C GLY A 274 15.25 8.06 -20.86
N ASP A 275 15.40 7.51 -19.65
CA ASP A 275 14.29 6.98 -18.85
C ASP A 275 13.27 8.08 -18.54
N PHE A 276 13.73 9.27 -18.11
CA PHE A 276 12.86 10.40 -17.81
C PHE A 276 12.01 10.81 -19.01
N TYR A 277 12.63 10.97 -20.21
CA TYR A 277 11.88 11.34 -21.42
C TYR A 277 10.95 10.22 -21.91
N LYS A 278 11.38 8.96 -21.79
CA LYS A 278 10.53 7.80 -22.08
C LYS A 278 9.28 7.80 -21.20
N MET A 279 9.46 7.94 -19.89
CA MET A 279 8.36 8.02 -18.93
C MET A 279 7.44 9.21 -19.20
N SER A 280 8.00 10.36 -19.56
CA SER A 280 7.18 11.54 -19.93
C SER A 280 6.28 11.29 -21.15
N LYS A 281 6.76 10.54 -22.15
CA LYS A 281 5.96 10.18 -23.32
C LYS A 281 4.82 9.22 -22.95
N GLU A 282 5.12 8.24 -22.10
CA GLU A 282 4.09 7.29 -21.66
C GLU A 282 3.03 7.97 -20.78
N LEU A 283 3.39 8.97 -19.96
CA LEU A 283 2.42 9.79 -19.24
C LEU A 283 1.51 10.58 -20.20
N ASP A 284 2.07 11.21 -21.24
CA ASP A 284 1.27 11.92 -22.25
C ASP A 284 0.29 10.97 -22.95
N ARG A 285 0.74 9.75 -23.28
CA ARG A 285 -0.11 8.71 -23.86
C ARG A 285 -1.22 8.28 -22.91
N PHE A 286 -0.88 8.02 -21.65
CA PHE A 286 -1.85 7.67 -20.60
C PHE A 286 -2.93 8.74 -20.43
N ILE A 287 -2.55 10.02 -20.36
CA ILE A 287 -3.47 11.16 -20.25
C ILE A 287 -4.42 11.19 -21.47
N ALA A 288 -3.90 10.99 -22.66
CA ALA A 288 -4.69 11.00 -23.91
C ALA A 288 -5.67 9.81 -23.97
N LEU A 289 -5.19 8.59 -23.68
CA LEU A 289 -6.00 7.36 -23.73
C LEU A 289 -7.17 7.37 -22.73
N ASN A 290 -7.00 8.02 -21.58
CA ASN A 290 -8.03 8.10 -20.54
C ASN A 290 -8.87 9.39 -20.62
N ASP A 291 -8.75 10.19 -21.71
CA ASP A 291 -9.43 11.49 -21.90
C ASP A 291 -9.34 12.40 -20.65
N LEU A 292 -8.14 12.47 -20.05
CA LEU A 292 -7.88 13.33 -18.88
C LEU A 292 -7.54 14.74 -19.38
N LYS A 293 -8.43 15.68 -19.17
CA LYS A 293 -8.18 17.09 -19.52
C LYS A 293 -7.28 17.74 -18.46
N ILE A 294 -6.37 18.60 -18.88
CA ILE A 294 -5.48 19.34 -17.95
C ILE A 294 -6.28 20.06 -16.88
N LYS A 295 -7.45 20.64 -17.24
CA LYS A 295 -8.35 21.27 -16.28
C LYS A 295 -8.79 20.30 -15.18
N ASP A 296 -9.21 19.07 -15.53
CA ASP A 296 -9.67 18.07 -14.56
C ASP A 296 -8.53 17.68 -13.59
N ILE A 297 -7.30 17.58 -14.11
CA ILE A 297 -6.11 17.26 -13.31
C ILE A 297 -5.80 18.41 -12.32
N LEU A 298 -5.82 19.67 -12.78
CA LEU A 298 -5.53 20.83 -11.95
C LEU A 298 -6.62 21.09 -10.90
N GLU A 299 -7.88 20.76 -11.21
CA GLU A 299 -9.04 20.94 -10.34
C GLU A 299 -9.35 19.72 -9.46
N TYR A 300 -8.59 18.62 -9.60
CA TYR A 300 -8.83 17.40 -8.83
C TYR A 300 -8.82 17.68 -7.32
N LYS A 301 -9.84 17.15 -6.66
CA LYS A 301 -10.02 17.30 -5.21
C LYS A 301 -9.82 15.95 -4.54
N ARG A 302 -8.86 15.87 -3.63
CA ARG A 302 -8.66 14.76 -2.72
C ARG A 302 -9.30 15.10 -1.37
N PHE A 303 -10.20 14.29 -0.88
CA PHE A 303 -10.97 14.56 0.35
C PHE A 303 -11.61 15.98 0.34
N GLY A 304 -12.17 16.39 -0.79
CA GLY A 304 -12.84 17.67 -0.95
C GLY A 304 -11.92 18.90 -1.12
N LYS A 305 -10.60 18.77 -0.94
CA LYS A 305 -9.62 19.86 -1.07
C LYS A 305 -8.84 19.73 -2.38
N ASN A 306 -8.60 20.84 -3.08
CA ASN A 306 -7.77 20.81 -4.28
C ASN A 306 -6.39 20.22 -3.97
N TYR A 307 -6.08 19.08 -4.60
CA TYR A 307 -4.87 18.32 -4.28
C TYR A 307 -3.60 19.09 -4.62
N LEU A 308 -3.54 19.67 -5.83
CA LEU A 308 -2.37 20.41 -6.28
C LEU A 308 -2.06 21.61 -5.37
N LEU A 309 -3.11 22.35 -4.95
CA LEU A 309 -2.94 23.51 -4.07
C LEU A 309 -2.50 23.13 -2.65
N SER A 310 -2.75 21.91 -2.20
CA SER A 310 -2.33 21.40 -0.89
C SER A 310 -0.85 21.02 -0.81
N LEU A 311 -0.16 20.91 -1.95
CA LEU A 311 1.23 20.46 -2.01
C LEU A 311 2.24 21.59 -1.72
N PRO A 312 3.47 21.26 -1.28
CA PRO A 312 4.57 22.23 -1.17
C PRO A 312 4.88 22.90 -2.52
N LEU A 313 5.32 24.17 -2.50
CA LEU A 313 5.51 24.99 -3.70
C LEU A 313 6.40 24.32 -4.76
N ARG A 314 7.54 23.75 -4.37
CA ARG A 314 8.46 23.05 -5.31
C ARG A 314 7.74 21.92 -6.06
N LYS A 315 6.93 21.13 -5.34
CA LYS A 315 6.17 20.01 -5.91
C LYS A 315 5.05 20.48 -6.84
N LYS A 316 4.37 21.59 -6.50
CA LYS A 316 3.38 22.24 -7.38
C LYS A 316 4.01 22.67 -8.70
N ILE A 317 5.12 23.40 -8.64
CA ILE A 317 5.82 23.90 -9.83
C ILE A 317 6.23 22.71 -10.71
N TYR A 318 6.84 21.67 -10.12
CA TYR A 318 7.23 20.47 -10.83
C TYR A 318 6.03 19.83 -11.59
N TYR A 319 4.90 19.65 -10.91
CA TYR A 319 3.73 19.03 -11.51
C TYR A 319 3.11 19.89 -12.62
N ILE A 320 2.99 21.20 -12.41
CA ILE A 320 2.48 22.12 -13.43
C ILE A 320 3.37 22.07 -14.69
N LEU A 321 4.68 22.21 -14.53
CA LEU A 321 5.62 22.16 -15.66
C LEU A 321 5.57 20.81 -16.38
N GLY A 322 5.46 19.70 -15.66
CA GLY A 322 5.32 18.36 -16.20
C GLY A 322 4.05 18.21 -17.06
N LEU A 323 2.91 18.67 -16.55
CA LEU A 323 1.61 18.64 -17.25
C LEU A 323 1.60 19.51 -18.52
N PHE A 324 2.27 20.67 -18.49
CA PHE A 324 2.43 21.54 -19.67
C PHE A 324 3.59 21.12 -20.59
N ARG A 325 4.17 19.93 -20.37
CA ARG A 325 5.24 19.34 -21.22
C ARG A 325 6.52 20.17 -21.26
N LEU A 326 6.76 21.03 -20.29
CA LEU A 326 7.97 21.86 -20.18
C LEU A 326 9.16 21.02 -19.62
N ARG A 327 9.41 19.86 -20.23
CA ARG A 327 10.32 18.79 -19.77
C ARG A 327 11.75 19.27 -19.50
N ARG A 328 12.27 20.17 -20.34
CA ARG A 328 13.63 20.73 -20.15
C ARG A 328 13.73 21.51 -18.84
N ILE A 329 12.70 22.33 -18.53
CA ILE A 329 12.65 23.12 -17.30
C ILE A 329 12.45 22.19 -16.08
N VAL A 330 11.57 21.20 -16.21
CA VAL A 330 11.37 20.17 -15.18
C VAL A 330 12.70 19.51 -14.82
N ARG A 331 13.49 19.13 -15.84
CA ARG A 331 14.78 18.46 -15.61
C ARG A 331 15.79 19.32 -14.86
N LEU A 332 15.82 20.63 -15.13
CA LEU A 332 16.66 21.57 -14.38
C LEU A 332 16.29 21.72 -12.89
N LEU A 333 15.04 21.43 -12.53
CA LEU A 333 14.57 21.48 -11.15
C LEU A 333 14.82 20.18 -10.37
N THR A 334 15.12 19.07 -11.05
CA THR A 334 15.32 17.74 -10.45
C THR A 334 16.79 17.33 -10.37
N ASN A 335 17.68 18.02 -11.10
CA ASN A 335 19.15 17.91 -10.98
C ASN A 335 19.66 18.90 -9.94
#